data_c9d8ba11fe3471e93708a6d166755a52
#
_entry.id   c9d8ba11fe3471e93708a6d166755a52
#
_cell.length_a   1.000
_cell.length_b   1.000
_cell.length_c   1.000
_cell.angle_alpha   90.00
_cell.angle_beta   90.00
_cell.angle_gamma   90.00
#
_symmetry.space_group_name_H-M   'P 1'
#
loop_
_entity.id
_entity.type
_entity.pdbx_description
1 polymer ?
#
loop_
_entity_poly.entity_id
_entity_poly.type
_entity_poly.pdbx_seq_one_letter_code
_entity_poly.pdbx_strand_id
1 'polypeptide(L)'
;MLQNIRDNSQGWIAKTIIGVIIVLLSLTGFDAIIRATDHSNVAAKVNGDDISLNEVQQAVDMQRRQLLQRLGKDFDPSMLDDKLLKEAALKGLIERTLLLQAAKDDKFAFSDQALDQLILQTPEFQVDGKFNADRFDQVIRQMNYSRMQFRQMLGQEMLIGQLRAGLAGTGFVTDNELQSFARLEKQTRDFATLAIKADASKSSVSDDEVKAFYEGHKSEFMTPEQVVVE
;
A
#
# COMPACT_ATOMS: atom_id res chain seq x y z
N MET A 1 53.88 40.25 8.92
CA MET A 1 53.27 39.21 8.06
C MET A 1 51.73 39.21 8.08
N LEU A 2 51.08 39.47 9.21
CA LEU A 2 49.62 39.48 9.29
C LEU A 2 48.92 40.65 8.59
N GLN A 3 49.59 41.83 8.48
CA GLN A 3 49.03 42.99 7.77
C GLN A 3 48.96 42.81 6.27
N ASN A 4 49.92 42.12 5.65
CA ASN A 4 49.90 41.83 4.20
C ASN A 4 48.76 40.91 3.78
N ILE A 5 48.30 40.06 4.67
CA ILE A 5 47.14 39.15 4.40
C ILE A 5 45.84 39.97 4.43
N ARG A 6 45.76 40.95 5.31
CA ARG A 6 44.57 41.82 5.45
C ARG A 6 44.42 42.77 4.27
N ASP A 7 45.50 43.32 3.77
CA ASP A 7 45.47 44.27 2.64
C ASP A 7 45.23 43.54 1.31
N ASN A 8 45.65 42.28 1.20
CA ASN A 8 45.43 41.49 -0.01
C ASN A 8 44.03 40.85 -0.08
N SER A 9 43.31 40.77 1.07
CA SER A 9 41.92 40.27 1.14
C SER A 9 40.89 41.25 0.55
N GLN A 10 41.29 42.53 0.34
CA GLN A 10 40.47 43.54 -0.34
C GLN A 10 40.83 43.70 -1.83
N GLY A 11 41.81 42.96 -2.31
CA GLY A 11 42.26 42.99 -3.70
C GLY A 11 41.21 42.41 -4.67
N TRP A 12 41.33 42.82 -5.93
CA TRP A 12 40.48 42.34 -7.02
C TRP A 12 40.45 40.80 -7.13
N ILE A 13 41.57 40.12 -6.88
CA ILE A 13 41.69 38.67 -6.87
C ILE A 13 40.81 38.02 -5.79
N ALA A 14 40.81 38.56 -4.58
CA ALA A 14 39.95 38.05 -3.49
C ALA A 14 38.45 38.19 -3.83
N LYS A 15 38.06 39.32 -4.41
CA LYS A 15 36.69 39.56 -4.87
C LYS A 15 36.28 38.59 -5.99
N THR A 16 37.20 38.26 -6.92
CA THR A 16 36.96 37.30 -7.98
C THR A 16 36.78 35.88 -7.41
N ILE A 17 37.62 35.46 -6.47
CA ILE A 17 37.50 34.15 -5.80
C ILE A 17 36.17 34.04 -5.02
N ILE A 18 35.82 35.07 -4.28
CA ILE A 18 34.54 35.11 -3.55
C ILE A 18 33.39 35.07 -4.54
N GLY A 19 33.43 35.80 -5.65
CA GLY A 19 32.42 35.75 -6.70
C GLY A 19 32.26 34.34 -7.32
N VAL A 20 33.35 33.67 -7.59
CA VAL A 20 33.34 32.28 -8.11
C VAL A 20 32.74 31.31 -7.08
N ILE A 21 33.09 31.45 -5.79
CA ILE A 21 32.53 30.62 -4.72
C ILE A 21 31.02 30.86 -4.59
N ILE A 22 30.55 32.11 -4.64
CA ILE A 22 29.13 32.45 -4.60
C ILE A 22 28.38 31.84 -5.77
N VAL A 23 28.94 31.92 -6.99
CA VAL A 23 28.33 31.30 -8.18
C VAL A 23 28.27 29.78 -8.05
N LEU A 24 29.34 29.13 -7.60
CA LEU A 24 29.35 27.68 -7.36
C LEU A 24 28.33 27.24 -6.29
N LEU A 25 28.27 27.98 -5.16
CA LEU A 25 27.28 27.71 -4.11
C LEU A 25 25.86 27.99 -4.58
N SER A 26 25.66 29.01 -5.41
CA SER A 26 24.32 29.29 -5.98
C SER A 26 23.89 28.18 -6.94
N LEU A 27 24.78 27.66 -7.79
CA LEU A 27 24.48 26.56 -8.70
C LEU A 27 24.16 25.26 -7.95
N THR A 28 24.92 24.91 -6.90
CA THR A 28 24.67 23.73 -6.09
C THR A 28 23.43 23.88 -5.20
N GLY A 29 23.18 25.10 -4.67
CA GLY A 29 21.98 25.40 -3.91
C GLY A 29 20.71 25.38 -4.77
N PHE A 30 20.78 25.84 -6.02
CA PHE A 30 19.64 25.80 -6.95
C PHE A 30 19.24 24.37 -7.31
N ASP A 31 20.22 23.48 -7.52
CA ASP A 31 19.96 22.06 -7.78
C ASP A 31 19.31 21.36 -6.57
N ALA A 32 19.74 21.70 -5.36
CA ALA A 32 19.13 21.21 -4.13
C ALA A 32 17.68 21.72 -3.95
N ILE A 33 17.40 22.97 -4.32
CA ILE A 33 16.04 23.54 -4.29
C ILE A 33 15.16 22.90 -5.36
N ILE A 34 15.67 22.69 -6.58
CA ILE A 34 14.91 22.02 -7.66
C ILE A 34 14.57 20.60 -7.25
N ARG A 35 15.51 19.85 -6.67
CA ARG A 35 15.25 18.48 -6.19
C ARG A 35 14.28 18.45 -5.00
N ALA A 36 14.28 19.45 -4.14
CA ALA A 36 13.33 19.58 -3.03
C ALA A 36 11.91 19.95 -3.52
N THR A 37 11.78 20.57 -4.69
CA THR A 37 10.50 20.89 -5.34
C THR A 37 10.08 19.88 -6.42
N ASP A 38 10.92 18.87 -6.67
CA ASP A 38 10.61 17.82 -7.65
C ASP A 38 9.55 16.88 -7.08
N HIS A 39 8.30 17.15 -7.41
CA HIS A 39 7.12 16.33 -7.07
C HIS A 39 7.07 15.02 -7.87
N SER A 40 8.11 14.66 -8.62
CA SER A 40 8.18 13.45 -9.43
C SER A 40 8.08 12.16 -8.61
N ASN A 41 8.31 12.23 -7.28
CA ASN A 41 8.25 11.10 -6.36
C ASN A 41 6.98 11.07 -5.49
N VAL A 42 6.00 11.94 -5.73
CA VAL A 42 4.74 12.01 -4.97
C VAL A 42 3.65 11.25 -5.72
N ALA A 43 3.04 10.26 -5.06
CA ALA A 43 1.92 9.50 -5.59
C ALA A 43 0.58 10.20 -5.33
N ALA A 44 0.43 10.82 -4.16
CA ALA A 44 -0.77 11.57 -3.77
C ALA A 44 -0.44 12.62 -2.71
N LYS A 45 -1.31 13.61 -2.56
CA LYS A 45 -1.24 14.63 -1.52
C LYS A 45 -2.54 14.66 -0.71
N VAL A 46 -2.43 14.58 0.62
CA VAL A 46 -3.57 14.52 1.53
C VAL A 46 -3.47 15.66 2.54
N ASN A 47 -4.29 16.70 2.38
CA ASN A 47 -4.30 17.89 3.25
C ASN A 47 -2.91 18.52 3.49
N GLY A 48 -2.02 18.44 2.50
CA GLY A 48 -0.66 18.96 2.60
C GLY A 48 0.42 17.92 2.84
N ASP A 49 0.10 16.75 3.38
CA ASP A 49 1.03 15.64 3.55
C ASP A 49 1.18 14.86 2.23
N ASP A 50 2.43 14.62 1.83
CA ASP A 50 2.75 13.91 0.61
C ASP A 50 2.87 12.40 0.88
N ILE A 51 2.24 11.58 0.03
CA ILE A 51 2.43 10.13 -0.02
C ILE A 51 3.38 9.85 -1.17
N SER A 52 4.53 9.27 -0.88
CA SER A 52 5.54 8.99 -1.88
C SER A 52 5.26 7.73 -2.71
N LEU A 53 5.80 7.68 -3.94
CA LEU A 53 5.75 6.46 -4.76
C LEU A 53 6.40 5.26 -4.08
N ASN A 54 7.46 5.49 -3.28
CA ASN A 54 8.12 4.43 -2.52
C ASN A 54 7.20 3.83 -1.44
N GLU A 55 6.44 4.66 -0.73
CA GLU A 55 5.47 4.18 0.25
C GLU A 55 4.38 3.34 -0.41
N VAL A 56 3.87 3.79 -1.56
CA VAL A 56 2.91 3.00 -2.35
C VAL A 56 3.50 1.66 -2.76
N GLN A 57 4.74 1.64 -3.27
CA GLN A 57 5.38 0.40 -3.69
C GLN A 57 5.59 -0.56 -2.50
N GLN A 58 6.03 -0.07 -1.36
CA GLN A 58 6.17 -0.88 -0.14
C GLN A 58 4.81 -1.45 0.32
N ALA A 59 3.75 -0.64 0.26
CA ALA A 59 2.40 -1.09 0.60
C ALA A 59 1.89 -2.18 -0.37
N VAL A 60 2.13 -2.02 -1.68
CA VAL A 60 1.82 -3.03 -2.69
C VAL A 60 2.56 -4.34 -2.40
N ASP A 61 3.86 -4.28 -2.13
CA ASP A 61 4.66 -5.46 -1.86
C ASP A 61 4.21 -6.19 -0.58
N MET A 62 3.82 -5.43 0.45
CA MET A 62 3.27 -5.99 1.68
C MET A 62 1.92 -6.66 1.41
N GLN A 63 1.01 -5.99 0.71
CA GLN A 63 -0.31 -6.51 0.37
C GLN A 63 -0.22 -7.76 -0.51
N ARG A 64 0.69 -7.76 -1.49
CA ARG A 64 0.97 -8.94 -2.34
C ARG A 64 1.42 -10.12 -1.50
N ARG A 65 2.38 -9.94 -0.58
CA ARG A 65 2.84 -11.02 0.31
C ARG A 65 1.70 -11.55 1.17
N GLN A 66 0.86 -10.68 1.73
CA GLN A 66 -0.29 -11.12 2.54
C GLN A 66 -1.32 -11.92 1.72
N LEU A 67 -1.60 -11.48 0.49
CA LEU A 67 -2.51 -12.21 -0.40
C LEU A 67 -1.95 -13.59 -0.75
N LEU A 68 -0.68 -13.69 -1.13
CA LEU A 68 -0.04 -14.96 -1.44
C LEU A 68 -0.03 -15.92 -0.24
N GLN A 69 0.17 -15.41 0.97
CA GLN A 69 0.08 -16.22 2.19
C GLN A 69 -1.33 -16.74 2.45
N ARG A 70 -2.37 -15.95 2.14
CA ARG A 70 -3.78 -16.35 2.34
C ARG A 70 -4.28 -17.32 1.26
N LEU A 71 -3.85 -17.12 0.02
CA LEU A 71 -4.30 -17.91 -1.13
C LEU A 71 -3.57 -19.27 -1.24
N GLY A 72 -2.43 -19.40 -0.56
CA GLY A 72 -1.67 -20.65 -0.51
C GLY A 72 -0.74 -20.85 -1.72
N LYS A 73 -0.08 -22.02 -1.74
CA LYS A 73 0.99 -22.32 -2.72
C LYS A 73 0.49 -22.63 -4.13
N ASP A 74 -0.79 -22.98 -4.26
CA ASP A 74 -1.39 -23.37 -5.54
C ASP A 74 -1.90 -22.17 -6.35
N PHE A 75 -1.80 -20.97 -5.79
CA PHE A 75 -2.23 -19.75 -6.46
C PHE A 75 -1.13 -19.21 -7.37
N ASP A 76 -1.48 -18.91 -8.63
CA ASP A 76 -0.56 -18.29 -9.58
C ASP A 76 -0.43 -16.78 -9.32
N PRO A 77 0.76 -16.28 -8.92
CA PRO A 77 0.99 -14.88 -8.68
C PRO A 77 0.72 -13.97 -9.87
N SER A 78 0.78 -14.49 -11.10
CA SER A 78 0.53 -13.72 -12.33
C SER A 78 -0.94 -13.31 -12.49
N MET A 79 -1.86 -13.93 -11.74
CA MET A 79 -3.28 -13.58 -11.71
C MET A 79 -3.56 -12.32 -10.86
N LEU A 80 -2.58 -11.83 -10.10
CA LEU A 80 -2.73 -10.59 -9.34
C LEU A 80 -2.56 -9.37 -10.26
N ASP A 81 -3.62 -8.61 -10.42
CA ASP A 81 -3.58 -7.35 -11.17
C ASP A 81 -2.81 -6.28 -10.37
N ASP A 82 -1.63 -5.91 -10.88
CA ASP A 82 -0.76 -4.90 -10.29
C ASP A 82 -1.42 -3.53 -10.19
N LYS A 83 -2.31 -3.20 -11.12
CA LYS A 83 -3.04 -1.92 -11.10
C LYS A 83 -4.02 -1.89 -9.93
N LEU A 84 -4.79 -2.95 -9.75
CA LEU A 84 -5.74 -3.07 -8.63
C LEU A 84 -5.01 -3.05 -7.28
N LEU A 85 -3.86 -3.73 -7.19
CA LEU A 85 -3.03 -3.70 -5.98
C LEU A 85 -2.51 -2.29 -5.67
N LYS A 86 -2.05 -1.55 -6.68
CA LYS A 86 -1.58 -0.16 -6.50
C LYS A 86 -2.70 0.76 -6.07
N GLU A 87 -3.87 0.67 -6.71
CA GLU A 87 -5.04 1.47 -6.35
C GLU A 87 -5.50 1.18 -4.91
N ALA A 88 -5.56 -0.10 -4.51
CA ALA A 88 -5.93 -0.50 -3.16
C ALA A 88 -4.90 -0.05 -2.12
N ALA A 89 -3.60 -0.17 -2.42
CA ALA A 89 -2.52 0.27 -1.56
C ALA A 89 -2.54 1.79 -1.37
N LEU A 90 -2.69 2.55 -2.45
CA LEU A 90 -2.79 4.01 -2.40
C LEU A 90 -4.01 4.46 -1.58
N LYS A 91 -5.17 3.85 -1.82
CA LYS A 91 -6.38 4.12 -1.03
C LYS A 91 -6.15 3.86 0.45
N GLY A 92 -5.53 2.74 0.82
CA GLY A 92 -5.21 2.42 2.21
C GLY A 92 -4.26 3.43 2.85
N LEU A 93 -3.25 3.92 2.11
CA LEU A 93 -2.34 4.95 2.59
C LEU A 93 -3.05 6.30 2.79
N ILE A 94 -3.95 6.69 1.88
CA ILE A 94 -4.76 7.91 2.01
C ILE A 94 -5.65 7.81 3.26
N GLU A 95 -6.37 6.71 3.44
CA GLU A 95 -7.23 6.47 4.61
C GLU A 95 -6.42 6.52 5.91
N ARG A 96 -5.25 5.88 5.93
CA ARG A 96 -4.33 5.91 7.08
C ARG A 96 -3.87 7.33 7.39
N THR A 97 -3.47 8.10 6.39
CA THR A 97 -3.03 9.49 6.56
C THR A 97 -4.15 10.35 7.13
N LEU A 98 -5.37 10.21 6.61
CA LEU A 98 -6.55 10.93 7.12
C LEU A 98 -6.84 10.58 8.58
N LEU A 99 -6.78 9.30 8.97
CA LEU A 99 -6.99 8.87 10.35
C LEU A 99 -5.92 9.41 11.29
N LEU A 100 -4.65 9.46 10.84
CA LEU A 100 -3.56 10.04 11.64
C LEU A 100 -3.71 11.55 11.80
N GLN A 101 -4.14 12.26 10.76
CA GLN A 101 -4.44 13.69 10.83
C GLN A 101 -5.59 13.94 11.81
N ALA A 102 -6.69 13.20 11.67
CA ALA A 102 -7.83 13.30 12.59
C ALA A 102 -7.41 13.04 14.05
N ALA A 103 -6.63 11.99 14.30
CA ALA A 103 -6.14 11.69 15.63
C ALA A 103 -5.26 12.82 16.20
N LYS A 104 -4.44 13.47 15.38
CA LYS A 104 -3.62 14.62 15.77
C LYS A 104 -4.48 15.85 16.06
N ASP A 105 -5.45 16.15 15.20
CA ASP A 105 -6.35 17.31 15.35
C ASP A 105 -7.19 17.19 16.62
N ASP A 106 -7.66 16.00 16.94
CA ASP A 106 -8.38 15.66 18.17
C ASP A 106 -7.46 15.50 19.40
N LYS A 107 -6.14 15.76 19.23
CA LYS A 107 -5.12 15.71 20.28
C LYS A 107 -4.98 14.35 20.96
N PHE A 108 -5.25 13.27 20.25
CA PHE A 108 -4.91 11.94 20.73
C PHE A 108 -3.39 11.82 20.91
N ALA A 109 -2.99 11.28 22.04
CA ALA A 109 -1.59 11.08 22.37
C ALA A 109 -1.42 9.81 23.22
N PHE A 110 -0.25 9.24 23.19
CA PHE A 110 0.17 8.15 24.08
C PHE A 110 1.53 8.51 24.69
N SER A 111 1.84 7.93 25.83
CA SER A 111 3.16 8.08 26.44
C SER A 111 4.14 7.07 25.84
N ASP A 112 5.43 7.44 25.80
CA ASP A 112 6.49 6.49 25.40
C ASP A 112 6.48 5.23 26.28
N GLN A 113 6.12 5.37 27.56
CA GLN A 113 5.97 4.24 28.46
C GLN A 113 4.86 3.26 28.03
N ALA A 114 3.72 3.76 27.53
CA ALA A 114 2.65 2.91 27.02
C ALA A 114 3.09 2.14 25.78
N LEU A 115 3.84 2.79 24.89
CA LEU A 115 4.45 2.15 23.73
C LEU A 115 5.45 1.06 24.14
N ASP A 116 6.32 1.36 25.08
CA ASP A 116 7.29 0.39 25.60
C ASP A 116 6.59 -0.81 26.24
N GLN A 117 5.56 -0.58 27.06
CA GLN A 117 4.77 -1.66 27.65
C GLN A 117 4.13 -2.56 26.59
N LEU A 118 3.58 -1.98 25.52
CA LEU A 118 3.02 -2.76 24.42
C LEU A 118 4.06 -3.65 23.76
N ILE A 119 5.27 -3.12 23.51
CA ILE A 119 6.39 -3.90 22.94
C ILE A 119 6.80 -5.04 23.90
N LEU A 120 6.94 -4.74 25.18
CA LEU A 120 7.36 -5.72 26.20
C LEU A 120 6.33 -6.85 26.39
N GLN A 121 5.04 -6.54 26.21
CA GLN A 121 3.94 -7.49 26.40
C GLN A 121 3.63 -8.30 25.12
N THR A 122 4.17 -7.93 23.98
CA THR A 122 3.94 -8.62 22.70
C THR A 122 4.61 -10.01 22.72
N PRO A 123 3.84 -11.11 22.62
CA PRO A 123 4.39 -12.47 22.75
C PRO A 123 5.46 -12.82 21.72
N GLU A 124 5.36 -12.28 20.51
CA GLU A 124 6.31 -12.50 19.43
C GLU A 124 7.72 -12.00 19.73
N PHE A 125 7.85 -11.09 20.70
CA PHE A 125 9.12 -10.52 21.16
C PHE A 125 9.63 -11.17 22.45
N GLN A 126 8.94 -12.23 22.92
CA GLN A 126 9.27 -12.90 24.17
C GLN A 126 9.93 -14.25 23.93
N VAL A 127 10.75 -14.64 24.89
CA VAL A 127 11.30 -15.99 25.07
C VAL A 127 11.00 -16.39 26.53
N ASP A 128 10.38 -17.53 26.73
CA ASP A 128 9.95 -18.02 28.05
C ASP A 128 9.06 -17.01 28.83
N GLY A 129 8.19 -16.30 28.10
CA GLY A 129 7.26 -15.32 28.67
C GLY A 129 7.90 -14.00 29.10
N LYS A 130 9.16 -13.75 28.75
CA LYS A 130 9.88 -12.51 29.03
C LYS A 130 10.38 -11.86 27.75
N PHE A 131 10.34 -10.53 27.70
CA PHE A 131 10.88 -9.78 26.57
C PHE A 131 12.36 -10.14 26.33
N ASN A 132 12.69 -10.38 25.08
CA ASN A 132 14.06 -10.66 24.63
C ASN A 132 14.45 -9.70 23.51
N ALA A 133 15.50 -8.90 23.73
CA ALA A 133 15.92 -7.86 22.78
C ALA A 133 16.42 -8.43 21.45
N ASP A 134 17.10 -9.59 21.49
CA ASP A 134 17.60 -10.24 20.27
C ASP A 134 16.43 -10.80 19.43
N ARG A 135 15.43 -11.38 20.11
CA ARG A 135 14.20 -11.85 19.47
C ARG A 135 13.42 -10.69 18.84
N PHE A 136 13.29 -9.59 19.56
CA PHE A 136 12.68 -8.36 19.05
C PHE A 136 13.39 -7.88 17.78
N ASP A 137 14.73 -7.74 17.83
CA ASP A 137 15.52 -7.31 16.67
C ASP A 137 15.43 -8.26 15.50
N GLN A 138 15.38 -9.56 15.75
CA GLN A 138 15.20 -10.56 14.71
C GLN A 138 13.84 -10.40 14.00
N VAL A 139 12.75 -10.25 14.76
CA VAL A 139 11.40 -10.14 14.22
C VAL A 139 11.23 -8.85 13.43
N ILE A 140 11.66 -7.70 13.97
CA ILE A 140 11.49 -6.41 13.26
C ILE A 140 12.35 -6.34 11.99
N ARG A 141 13.55 -6.95 11.98
CA ARG A 141 14.39 -7.06 10.77
C ARG A 141 13.74 -7.93 9.69
N GLN A 142 13.05 -9.01 10.06
CA GLN A 142 12.29 -9.83 9.11
C GLN A 142 11.15 -9.04 8.45
N MET A 143 10.63 -8.04 9.16
CA MET A 143 9.63 -7.10 8.62
C MET A 143 10.27 -5.89 7.90
N ASN A 144 11.59 -5.84 7.76
CA ASN A 144 12.39 -4.75 7.18
C ASN A 144 12.27 -3.42 7.95
N TYR A 145 12.12 -3.47 9.28
CA TYR A 145 12.10 -2.28 10.13
C TYR A 145 13.40 -2.15 10.93
N SER A 146 13.87 -0.92 11.11
CA SER A 146 14.75 -0.54 12.22
C SER A 146 13.93 -0.38 13.51
N ARG A 147 14.57 -0.39 14.67
CA ARG A 147 13.89 -0.16 15.96
C ARG A 147 13.09 1.17 15.97
N MET A 148 13.68 2.23 15.43
CA MET A 148 13.04 3.55 15.40
C MET A 148 11.81 3.54 14.48
N GLN A 149 11.94 2.99 13.27
CA GLN A 149 10.84 2.90 12.32
C GLN A 149 9.69 2.03 12.86
N PHE A 150 10.02 0.92 13.54
CA PHE A 150 9.02 0.07 14.17
C PHE A 150 8.26 0.81 15.28
N ARG A 151 8.97 1.53 16.17
CA ARG A 151 8.35 2.35 17.21
C ARG A 151 7.44 3.43 16.62
N GLN A 152 7.89 4.10 15.57
CA GLN A 152 7.09 5.11 14.88
C GLN A 152 5.81 4.51 14.26
N MET A 153 5.95 3.39 13.56
CA MET A 153 4.82 2.67 12.97
C MET A 153 3.82 2.22 14.05
N LEU A 154 4.31 1.60 15.13
CA LEU A 154 3.48 1.13 16.24
C LEU A 154 2.77 2.30 16.95
N GLY A 155 3.47 3.42 17.14
CA GLY A 155 2.87 4.63 17.70
C GLY A 155 1.73 5.20 16.85
N GLN A 156 1.89 5.19 15.53
CA GLN A 156 0.83 5.58 14.61
C GLN A 156 -0.37 4.64 14.69
N GLU A 157 -0.13 3.32 14.79
CA GLU A 157 -1.21 2.34 14.98
C GLU A 157 -1.94 2.53 16.30
N MET A 158 -1.23 2.86 17.39
CA MET A 158 -1.84 3.17 18.67
C MET A 158 -2.76 4.40 18.58
N LEU A 159 -2.35 5.47 17.90
CA LEU A 159 -3.18 6.66 17.69
C LEU A 159 -4.45 6.35 16.91
N ILE A 160 -4.32 5.62 15.79
CA ILE A 160 -5.48 5.19 14.99
C ILE A 160 -6.39 4.27 15.82
N GLY A 161 -5.80 3.36 16.59
CA GLY A 161 -6.53 2.47 17.48
C GLY A 161 -7.33 3.21 18.53
N GLN A 162 -6.73 4.23 19.19
CA GLN A 162 -7.42 5.07 20.16
C GLN A 162 -8.58 5.85 19.52
N LEU A 163 -8.36 6.46 18.35
CA LEU A 163 -9.42 7.15 17.61
C LEU A 163 -10.59 6.23 17.31
N ARG A 164 -10.29 5.05 16.76
CA ARG A 164 -11.32 4.04 16.45
C ARG A 164 -12.07 3.54 17.70
N ALA A 165 -11.33 3.28 18.78
CA ALA A 165 -11.92 2.83 20.04
C ALA A 165 -12.81 3.92 20.65
N GLY A 166 -12.41 5.18 20.58
CA GLY A 166 -13.22 6.32 21.03
C GLY A 166 -14.54 6.41 20.25
N LEU A 167 -14.48 6.32 18.93
CA LEU A 167 -15.68 6.33 18.08
C LEU A 167 -16.58 5.10 18.33
N ALA A 168 -15.99 3.89 18.36
CA ALA A 168 -16.74 2.67 18.59
C ALA A 168 -17.38 2.62 20.00
N GLY A 169 -16.66 3.13 21.01
CA GLY A 169 -17.14 3.16 22.39
C GLY A 169 -18.31 4.13 22.63
N THR A 170 -18.50 5.12 21.75
CA THR A 170 -19.64 6.06 21.80
C THR A 170 -20.81 5.63 20.93
N GLY A 171 -20.63 4.61 20.10
CA GLY A 171 -21.68 4.07 19.25
C GLY A 171 -22.75 3.34 20.08
N PHE A 172 -24.00 3.57 19.76
CA PHE A 172 -25.11 2.79 20.27
C PHE A 172 -25.99 2.30 19.13
N VAL A 173 -26.62 1.17 19.32
CA VAL A 173 -27.54 0.59 18.36
C VAL A 173 -28.92 0.56 18.99
N THR A 174 -29.91 1.02 18.25
CA THR A 174 -31.32 0.94 18.70
C THR A 174 -31.87 -0.48 18.52
N ASP A 175 -32.86 -0.86 19.33
CA ASP A 175 -33.52 -2.18 19.19
C ASP A 175 -34.11 -2.40 17.80
N ASN A 176 -34.60 -1.35 17.15
CA ASN A 176 -35.13 -1.41 15.79
C ASN A 176 -34.07 -1.69 14.73
N GLU A 177 -32.89 -1.09 14.87
CA GLU A 177 -31.74 -1.36 13.99
C GLU A 177 -31.25 -2.80 14.19
N LEU A 178 -31.14 -3.25 15.44
CA LEU A 178 -30.75 -4.62 15.76
C LEU A 178 -31.71 -5.64 15.17
N GLN A 179 -33.02 -5.41 15.31
CA GLN A 179 -34.06 -6.27 14.73
C GLN A 179 -34.03 -6.25 13.20
N SER A 180 -33.77 -5.09 12.60
CA SER A 180 -33.64 -4.95 11.14
C SER A 180 -32.45 -5.72 10.61
N PHE A 181 -31.31 -5.61 11.28
CA PHE A 181 -30.12 -6.37 10.95
C PHE A 181 -30.33 -7.87 11.09
N ALA A 182 -30.88 -8.30 12.24
CA ALA A 182 -31.16 -9.71 12.48
C ALA A 182 -32.14 -10.31 11.46
N ARG A 183 -33.12 -9.52 11.01
CA ARG A 183 -34.06 -9.94 9.95
C ARG A 183 -33.36 -10.14 8.61
N LEU A 184 -32.42 -9.28 8.26
CA LEU A 184 -31.63 -9.42 7.03
C LEU A 184 -30.66 -10.60 7.08
N GLU A 185 -29.98 -10.77 8.22
CA GLU A 185 -29.03 -11.86 8.43
C GLU A 185 -29.69 -13.23 8.43
N LYS A 186 -30.88 -13.33 9.07
CA LYS A 186 -31.67 -14.57 9.17
C LYS A 186 -32.59 -14.79 7.97
N GLN A 187 -32.56 -13.90 6.96
CA GLN A 187 -33.42 -14.05 5.80
C GLN A 187 -33.00 -15.28 5.00
N THR A 188 -33.91 -16.22 4.87
CA THR A 188 -33.80 -17.36 3.96
C THR A 188 -34.62 -17.11 2.71
N ARG A 189 -34.18 -17.64 1.59
CA ARG A 189 -34.93 -17.61 0.33
C ARG A 189 -34.94 -19.01 -0.24
N ASP A 190 -36.16 -19.52 -0.49
CA ASP A 190 -36.33 -20.75 -1.22
C ASP A 190 -36.35 -20.43 -2.72
N PHE A 191 -35.69 -21.26 -3.50
CA PHE A 191 -35.73 -21.17 -4.95
C PHE A 191 -36.00 -22.54 -5.55
N ALA A 192 -36.76 -22.58 -6.62
CA ALA A 192 -36.96 -23.76 -7.42
C ALA A 192 -36.20 -23.58 -8.75
N THR A 193 -35.55 -24.63 -9.17
CA THR A 193 -34.90 -24.68 -10.46
C THR A 193 -35.65 -25.59 -11.41
N LEU A 194 -35.93 -25.09 -12.60
CA LEU A 194 -36.43 -25.92 -13.71
C LEU A 194 -35.28 -26.14 -14.68
N ALA A 195 -34.80 -27.36 -14.72
CA ALA A 195 -33.80 -27.75 -15.72
C ALA A 195 -34.49 -28.12 -17.04
N ILE A 196 -34.38 -27.24 -18.03
CA ILE A 196 -34.82 -27.53 -19.38
C ILE A 196 -33.65 -28.21 -20.11
N LYS A 197 -33.75 -29.52 -20.34
CA LYS A 197 -32.76 -30.25 -21.11
C LYS A 197 -32.98 -29.95 -22.58
N ALA A 198 -31.98 -29.40 -23.24
CA ALA A 198 -31.96 -29.34 -24.69
C ALA A 198 -31.87 -30.78 -25.26
N ASP A 199 -32.86 -31.21 -25.97
CA ASP A 199 -32.88 -32.52 -26.60
C ASP A 199 -32.41 -32.35 -28.06
N ALA A 200 -31.12 -32.63 -28.27
CA ALA A 200 -30.50 -32.51 -29.58
C ALA A 200 -31.16 -33.39 -30.65
N SER A 201 -31.86 -34.46 -30.21
CA SER A 201 -32.56 -35.36 -31.15
C SER A 201 -33.82 -34.73 -31.80
N LYS A 202 -34.32 -33.65 -31.21
CA LYS A 202 -35.47 -32.87 -31.70
C LYS A 202 -35.09 -31.72 -32.61
N SER A 203 -33.80 -31.48 -32.76
CA SER A 203 -33.26 -30.40 -33.58
C SER A 203 -32.69 -31.04 -34.88
N SER A 204 -33.38 -30.88 -35.99
CA SER A 204 -32.84 -31.32 -37.31
C SER A 204 -32.05 -30.14 -37.89
N VAL A 205 -30.75 -30.29 -37.99
CA VAL A 205 -29.89 -29.35 -38.68
C VAL A 205 -29.63 -29.85 -40.06
N SER A 206 -29.87 -29.03 -41.08
CA SER A 206 -29.62 -29.38 -42.48
C SER A 206 -28.12 -29.27 -42.84
N ASP A 207 -27.66 -30.02 -43.81
CA ASP A 207 -26.29 -29.96 -44.32
C ASP A 207 -25.90 -28.54 -44.78
N ASP A 208 -26.82 -27.77 -45.27
CA ASP A 208 -26.61 -26.36 -45.72
C ASP A 208 -26.39 -25.44 -44.53
N GLU A 209 -27.10 -25.65 -43.42
CA GLU A 209 -26.87 -24.89 -42.16
C GLU A 209 -25.51 -25.23 -41.55
N VAL A 210 -25.10 -26.50 -41.58
CA VAL A 210 -23.78 -26.93 -41.11
C VAL A 210 -22.67 -26.29 -41.94
N LYS A 211 -22.81 -26.25 -43.26
CA LYS A 211 -21.85 -25.60 -44.16
C LYS A 211 -21.79 -24.07 -43.91
N ALA A 212 -22.93 -23.43 -43.80
CA ALA A 212 -23.00 -21.99 -43.55
C ALA A 212 -22.35 -21.63 -42.21
N PHE A 213 -22.57 -22.42 -41.15
CA PHE A 213 -21.94 -22.25 -39.86
C PHE A 213 -20.42 -22.42 -39.93
N TYR A 214 -19.96 -23.49 -40.59
CA TYR A 214 -18.53 -23.74 -40.78
C TYR A 214 -17.84 -22.61 -41.56
N GLU A 215 -18.45 -22.15 -42.65
CA GLU A 215 -17.91 -21.05 -43.45
C GLU A 215 -17.81 -19.72 -42.65
N GLY A 216 -18.79 -19.46 -41.78
CA GLY A 216 -18.79 -18.27 -40.92
C GLY A 216 -17.83 -18.32 -39.72
N HIS A 217 -17.41 -19.54 -39.30
CA HIS A 217 -16.63 -19.77 -38.09
C HIS A 217 -15.33 -20.53 -38.33
N LYS A 218 -14.78 -20.45 -39.54
CA LYS A 218 -13.56 -21.19 -39.92
C LYS A 218 -12.40 -21.02 -38.95
N SER A 219 -12.26 -19.85 -38.36
CA SER A 219 -11.20 -19.55 -37.38
C SER A 219 -11.28 -20.41 -36.11
N GLU A 220 -12.48 -20.86 -35.72
CA GLU A 220 -12.68 -21.68 -34.52
C GLU A 220 -12.32 -23.16 -34.75
N PHE A 221 -12.27 -23.60 -36.04
CA PHE A 221 -11.95 -24.97 -36.44
C PHE A 221 -10.52 -25.13 -36.95
N MET A 222 -9.69 -24.06 -36.89
CA MET A 222 -8.29 -24.15 -37.29
C MET A 222 -7.44 -24.73 -36.18
N THR A 223 -6.62 -25.71 -36.52
CA THR A 223 -5.57 -26.18 -35.60
C THR A 223 -4.42 -25.16 -35.56
N PRO A 224 -3.78 -24.94 -34.39
CA PRO A 224 -2.60 -24.11 -34.32
C PRO A 224 -1.52 -24.59 -35.26
N GLU A 225 -0.84 -23.68 -35.94
CA GLU A 225 0.27 -23.97 -36.83
C GLU A 225 1.38 -24.68 -36.05
N GLN A 226 1.79 -25.88 -36.50
CA GLN A 226 2.91 -26.63 -35.93
C GLN A 226 4.08 -26.56 -36.91
N VAL A 227 5.18 -25.98 -36.44
CA VAL A 227 6.44 -25.93 -37.21
C VAL A 227 7.38 -26.98 -36.65
N VAL A 228 7.79 -27.94 -37.49
CA VAL A 228 8.88 -28.85 -37.17
C VAL A 228 10.16 -28.23 -37.74
N VAL A 229 11.11 -27.93 -36.87
CA VAL A 229 12.43 -27.41 -37.24
C VAL A 229 13.36 -28.62 -37.27
N GLU A 230 13.95 -28.91 -38.45
CA GLU A 230 15.04 -29.89 -38.62
C GLU A 230 16.38 -29.30 -38.20
#